data_ca98d53ee7d76b24afb4a1c71c3b5e0e
#
_entry.id   ca98d53ee7d76b24afb4a1c71c3b5e0e
#
_cell.length_a   1.000
_cell.length_b   1.000
_cell.length_c   1.000
_cell.angle_alpha   90.00
_cell.angle_beta   90.00
_cell.angle_gamma   90.00
#
_symmetry.space_group_name_H-M   'P 1'
#
loop_
_entity.id
_entity.type
_entity.pdbx_description
1 polymer ?
#
loop_
_entity_poly.entity_id
_entity_poly.type
_entity_poly.pdbx_seq_one_letter_code
_entity_poly.pdbx_strand_id
1 'polypeptide(L)'
;MEEFDKKLEQYGILTKNAQKSIEKDRVKIFNNAIIETINFKTLQEKGIKELHIKKSEIYNIVFSKENDISVCFDECLILKQINAEKLLFKNKFNFIKCIFHEKIDFSYSFFSTTCIEENVSFKECTFKFNVFFNETRFETHVNFEESTFEKQVIFNNASFLNQETEINYIEVSFLGAIFKDRAYFYNITFKSMIDFSYAIFENEVHFCNTYFESVVHFSFTKFKGVCDFSNTKFLATQKKEERNRICFDDTEFEDIVHFYSAKFESKVLFCKSVFKSKVNFNGAEFSTSHYDDAEINNFDNVTFESDAWFNDIIFNSSVLFSKCEYKGNIYMRNITSKQQLYFYESLFLSNVYFNNSHFKDYVSFCECEFEKTACFYGVKFDKTPNFSQAIFKG
;
A
#
# COMPACT_ATOMS: atom_id res chain seq x y z
N MET A 1 17.84 19.61 39.89
CA MET A 1 18.06 18.98 38.57
C MET A 1 18.82 17.66 38.73
N GLU A 2 20.01 17.62 39.31
CA GLU A 2 20.80 16.38 39.50
C GLU A 2 20.11 15.25 40.31
N GLU A 3 19.32 15.58 41.30
CA GLU A 3 18.62 14.58 42.11
C GLU A 3 17.51 13.85 41.36
N PHE A 4 16.93 14.53 40.39
CA PHE A 4 15.90 13.98 39.53
C PHE A 4 16.50 13.14 38.38
N ASP A 5 17.64 13.53 37.85
CA ASP A 5 18.36 12.76 36.83
C ASP A 5 18.81 11.41 37.42
N LYS A 6 19.33 11.43 38.68
CA LYS A 6 19.67 10.22 39.45
C LYS A 6 18.46 9.30 39.66
N LYS A 7 17.25 9.87 39.82
CA LYS A 7 16.04 9.08 39.96
C LYS A 7 15.63 8.38 38.67
N LEU A 8 15.78 9.03 37.50
CA LEU A 8 15.54 8.40 36.21
C LEU A 8 16.59 7.34 35.87
N GLU A 9 17.82 7.50 36.30
CA GLU A 9 18.86 6.48 36.20
C GLU A 9 18.43 5.15 36.83
N GLN A 10 17.76 5.21 37.97
CA GLN A 10 17.18 4.01 38.63
C GLN A 10 16.12 3.30 37.80
N TYR A 11 15.49 4.01 36.86
CA TYR A 11 14.54 3.47 35.90
C TYR A 11 15.16 3.13 34.55
N GLY A 12 16.49 3.16 34.42
CA GLY A 12 17.18 2.83 33.18
C GLY A 12 17.13 3.96 32.13
N ILE A 13 16.86 5.20 32.55
CA ILE A 13 16.86 6.35 31.65
C ILE A 13 18.01 7.29 32.06
N LEU A 14 19.06 7.27 31.28
CA LEU A 14 20.18 8.23 31.45
C LEU A 14 19.83 9.51 30.70
N THR A 15 19.70 10.63 31.43
CA THR A 15 19.26 11.89 30.82
C THR A 15 19.91 13.11 31.46
N LYS A 16 19.95 14.18 30.69
CA LYS A 16 20.36 15.53 31.14
C LYS A 16 19.26 16.54 30.77
N ASN A 17 19.10 17.56 31.62
CA ASN A 17 18.22 18.72 31.38
C ASN A 17 16.73 18.40 31.15
N ALA A 18 16.18 17.36 31.73
CA ALA A 18 14.80 16.98 31.48
C ALA A 18 13.80 17.63 32.46
N GLN A 19 12.68 18.11 31.92
CA GLN A 19 11.46 18.37 32.69
C GLN A 19 10.64 17.09 32.76
N LYS A 20 10.12 16.71 33.93
CA LYS A 20 9.67 15.34 34.16
C LYS A 20 8.46 15.25 35.10
N SER A 21 7.66 14.20 34.87
CA SER A 21 6.84 13.64 35.94
C SER A 21 7.05 12.12 35.99
N ILE A 22 7.15 11.61 37.21
CA ILE A 22 7.14 10.16 37.47
C ILE A 22 5.95 9.91 38.37
N GLU A 23 4.95 9.25 37.84
CA GLU A 23 3.72 8.92 38.55
C GLU A 23 3.61 7.40 38.59
N LYS A 24 3.68 6.80 39.76
CA LYS A 24 3.44 5.39 40.02
C LYS A 24 4.07 4.44 39.01
N ASP A 25 3.39 4.14 37.87
CA ASP A 25 3.78 3.25 36.80
C ASP A 25 4.03 3.98 35.45
N ARG A 26 4.07 5.32 35.47
CA ARG A 26 4.21 6.18 34.30
C ARG A 26 5.42 7.09 34.39
N VAL A 27 6.16 7.17 33.30
CA VAL A 27 7.27 8.13 33.14
C VAL A 27 6.94 9.06 31.98
N LYS A 28 6.93 10.37 32.26
CA LYS A 28 6.76 11.41 31.26
C LYS A 28 7.96 12.34 31.26
N ILE A 29 8.55 12.59 30.08
CA ILE A 29 9.69 13.47 29.88
C ILE A 29 9.32 14.48 28.80
N PHE A 30 9.53 15.76 29.07
CA PHE A 30 9.13 16.86 28.19
C PHE A 30 10.25 17.85 27.97
N ASN A 31 10.19 18.57 26.83
CA ASN A 31 10.92 19.78 26.52
C ASN A 31 12.46 19.67 26.56
N ASN A 32 13.02 19.34 25.39
CA ASN A 32 14.44 19.44 25.10
C ASN A 32 15.37 18.63 26.04
N ALA A 33 14.89 17.48 26.49
CA ALA A 33 15.76 16.55 27.20
C ALA A 33 16.75 15.90 26.25
N ILE A 34 17.97 15.70 26.74
CA ILE A 34 18.97 14.87 26.08
C ILE A 34 18.97 13.53 26.82
N ILE A 35 18.56 12.46 26.11
CA ILE A 35 18.43 11.11 26.67
C ILE A 35 19.53 10.26 26.08
N GLU A 36 20.51 9.90 26.88
CA GLU A 36 21.65 9.07 26.41
C GLU A 36 21.22 7.62 26.17
N THR A 37 20.37 7.07 27.05
CA THR A 37 19.89 5.70 26.90
C THR A 37 18.55 5.50 27.59
N ILE A 38 17.67 4.73 26.94
CA ILE A 38 16.44 4.17 27.51
C ILE A 38 16.59 2.67 27.54
N ASN A 39 16.52 2.05 28.73
CA ASN A 39 16.62 0.62 28.92
C ASN A 39 15.27 0.00 29.29
N PHE A 40 14.61 -0.67 28.36
CA PHE A 40 13.29 -1.24 28.54
C PHE A 40 13.25 -2.35 29.60
N LYS A 41 14.32 -3.16 29.70
CA LYS A 41 14.40 -4.21 30.72
C LYS A 41 14.33 -3.60 32.11
N THR A 42 15.12 -2.58 32.38
CA THR A 42 15.12 -1.89 33.69
C THR A 42 13.78 -1.21 33.98
N LEU A 43 13.16 -0.57 32.97
CA LEU A 43 11.82 0.03 33.12
C LEU A 43 10.77 -1.02 33.55
N GLN A 44 10.77 -2.18 32.88
CA GLN A 44 9.86 -3.30 33.18
C GLN A 44 10.10 -3.87 34.59
N GLU A 45 11.36 -4.09 34.96
CA GLU A 45 11.75 -4.56 36.32
C GLU A 45 11.31 -3.58 37.41
N LYS A 46 11.22 -2.30 37.11
CA LYS A 46 10.72 -1.26 38.03
C LYS A 46 9.20 -1.05 37.96
N GLY A 47 8.50 -1.87 37.18
CA GLY A 47 7.04 -1.85 37.07
C GLY A 47 6.47 -0.70 36.27
N ILE A 48 7.28 -0.05 35.42
CA ILE A 48 6.79 0.99 34.52
C ILE A 48 5.94 0.35 33.41
N LYS A 49 4.76 0.91 33.19
CA LYS A 49 3.80 0.46 32.17
C LYS A 49 3.62 1.46 31.04
N GLU A 50 3.94 2.72 31.26
CA GLU A 50 3.79 3.76 30.25
C GLU A 50 5.01 4.69 30.23
N LEU A 51 5.55 4.94 29.03
CA LEU A 51 6.63 5.88 28.79
C LEU A 51 6.19 6.88 27.72
N HIS A 52 6.14 8.15 28.08
CA HIS A 52 5.86 9.23 27.15
C HIS A 52 7.01 10.25 27.14
N ILE A 53 7.60 10.44 25.98
CA ILE A 53 8.72 11.38 25.76
C ILE A 53 8.36 12.33 24.63
N LYS A 54 8.49 13.62 24.90
CA LYS A 54 8.16 14.66 23.92
C LYS A 54 9.30 15.65 23.73
N LYS A 55 9.49 16.09 22.47
CA LYS A 55 10.47 17.15 22.08
C LYS A 55 11.86 16.92 22.67
N SER A 56 12.41 15.73 22.48
CA SER A 56 13.67 15.33 23.11
C SER A 56 14.60 14.65 22.10
N GLU A 57 15.90 14.72 22.39
CA GLU A 57 16.94 13.99 21.66
C GLU A 57 17.20 12.67 22.37
N ILE A 58 17.09 11.56 21.65
CA ILE A 58 17.29 10.21 22.18
C ILE A 58 18.44 9.57 21.42
N TYR A 59 19.52 9.28 22.15
CA TYR A 59 20.70 8.65 21.55
C TYR A 59 20.53 7.16 21.39
N ASN A 60 20.05 6.45 22.42
CA ASN A 60 20.00 5.00 22.38
C ASN A 60 18.75 4.45 23.04
N ILE A 61 18.14 3.46 22.38
CA ILE A 61 17.00 2.71 22.90
C ILE A 61 17.38 1.23 22.94
N VAL A 62 17.36 0.64 24.12
CA VAL A 62 17.68 -0.79 24.35
C VAL A 62 16.39 -1.51 24.73
N PHE A 63 15.84 -2.27 23.79
CA PHE A 63 14.64 -3.07 24.02
C PHE A 63 14.94 -4.40 24.75
N SER A 64 13.91 -4.91 25.41
CA SER A 64 13.89 -6.28 25.93
C SER A 64 13.50 -7.27 24.83
N LYS A 65 13.69 -8.56 25.07
CA LYS A 65 13.15 -9.60 24.18
C LYS A 65 11.63 -9.51 24.07
N GLU A 66 10.96 -9.21 25.18
CA GLU A 66 9.53 -8.92 25.26
C GLU A 66 9.35 -7.51 25.84
N ASN A 67 8.54 -6.69 25.19
CA ASN A 67 8.30 -5.31 25.59
C ASN A 67 6.80 -5.14 25.87
N ASP A 68 6.48 -4.94 27.14
CA ASP A 68 5.09 -4.79 27.65
C ASP A 68 4.80 -3.38 28.16
N ILE A 69 5.59 -2.39 27.74
CA ILE A 69 5.43 -0.98 28.07
C ILE A 69 4.75 -0.28 26.89
N SER A 70 3.69 0.43 27.15
CA SER A 70 3.10 1.37 26.19
C SER A 70 4.01 2.58 26.03
N VAL A 71 4.45 2.85 24.78
CA VAL A 71 5.36 3.96 24.50
C VAL A 71 4.74 4.98 23.56
N CYS A 72 5.07 6.25 23.81
CA CYS A 72 4.78 7.35 22.92
C CYS A 72 5.98 8.30 22.86
N PHE A 73 6.63 8.38 21.73
CA PHE A 73 7.65 9.37 21.41
C PHE A 73 7.02 10.39 20.47
N ASP A 74 6.97 11.65 20.88
CA ASP A 74 6.32 12.73 20.15
C ASP A 74 7.32 13.86 19.85
N GLU A 75 7.48 14.23 18.59
CA GLU A 75 8.42 15.25 18.12
C GLU A 75 9.88 14.99 18.57
N CYS A 76 10.32 13.74 18.63
CA CYS A 76 11.66 13.36 19.12
C CYS A 76 12.65 13.14 17.97
N LEU A 77 13.95 13.40 18.26
CA LEU A 77 15.06 13.03 17.40
C LEU A 77 15.69 11.74 17.90
N ILE A 78 15.70 10.70 17.07
CA ILE A 78 16.31 9.41 17.37
C ILE A 78 17.65 9.35 16.63
N LEU A 79 18.75 9.43 17.38
CA LEU A 79 20.07 9.77 16.82
C LEU A 79 20.94 8.54 16.49
N LYS A 80 20.66 7.38 17.09
CA LYS A 80 21.36 6.14 16.78
C LYS A 80 20.42 5.08 16.21
N GLN A 81 21.01 4.06 15.63
CA GLN A 81 20.26 2.96 15.06
C GLN A 81 19.35 2.27 16.10
N ILE A 82 18.17 1.87 15.65
CA ILE A 82 17.30 0.98 16.40
C ILE A 82 17.52 -0.43 15.86
N ASN A 83 18.02 -1.31 16.74
CA ASN A 83 18.05 -2.74 16.47
C ASN A 83 16.99 -3.42 17.36
N ALA A 84 15.92 -3.83 16.71
CA ALA A 84 14.77 -4.44 17.36
C ALA A 84 14.40 -5.77 16.68
N GLU A 85 15.38 -6.49 16.17
CA GLU A 85 15.18 -7.79 15.51
C GLU A 85 14.69 -8.86 16.48
N LYS A 86 13.71 -9.68 16.05
CA LYS A 86 13.20 -10.85 16.80
C LYS A 86 12.63 -10.49 18.17
N LEU A 87 12.05 -9.32 18.31
CA LEU A 87 11.45 -8.83 19.54
C LEU A 87 9.93 -8.95 19.51
N LEU A 88 9.34 -9.01 20.70
CA LEU A 88 7.90 -9.00 20.92
C LEU A 88 7.48 -7.68 21.55
N PHE A 89 6.53 -6.99 20.91
CA PHE A 89 5.89 -5.77 21.39
C PHE A 89 4.41 -6.07 21.68
N LYS A 90 4.00 -5.94 22.94
CA LYS A 90 2.67 -6.36 23.43
C LYS A 90 1.68 -5.22 23.60
N ASN A 91 2.15 -3.98 23.56
CA ASN A 91 1.34 -2.79 23.86
C ASN A 91 1.61 -1.70 22.81
N LYS A 92 0.97 -0.56 22.96
CA LYS A 92 1.08 0.63 22.13
C LYS A 92 2.55 1.01 21.89
N PHE A 93 2.90 1.22 20.63
CA PHE A 93 4.26 1.53 20.21
C PHE A 93 4.24 2.68 19.18
N ASN A 94 4.29 3.91 19.69
CA ASN A 94 4.08 5.10 18.86
C ASN A 94 5.28 6.02 18.82
N PHE A 95 5.65 6.36 17.60
CA PHE A 95 6.50 7.48 17.24
C PHE A 95 5.67 8.43 16.37
N ILE A 96 5.51 9.67 16.84
CA ILE A 96 4.71 10.69 16.16
C ILE A 96 5.63 11.88 15.87
N LYS A 97 5.69 12.32 14.61
CA LYS A 97 6.54 13.46 14.19
C LYS A 97 8.02 13.29 14.56
N CYS A 98 8.48 12.07 14.66
CA CYS A 98 9.85 11.77 15.04
C CYS A 98 10.78 11.74 13.82
N ILE A 99 12.05 12.07 14.03
CA ILE A 99 13.09 11.98 13.02
C ILE A 99 14.10 10.92 13.44
N PHE A 100 14.27 9.92 12.58
CA PHE A 100 15.26 8.86 12.77
C PHE A 100 16.48 9.14 11.91
N HIS A 101 17.62 9.32 12.57
CA HIS A 101 18.88 9.70 11.92
C HIS A 101 19.73 8.52 11.49
N GLU A 102 19.35 7.30 11.83
CA GLU A 102 20.09 6.09 11.54
C GLU A 102 19.14 4.93 11.15
N LYS A 103 19.72 3.81 10.77
CA LYS A 103 19.03 2.58 10.40
C LYS A 103 18.05 2.12 11.47
N ILE A 104 16.91 1.62 11.02
CA ILE A 104 15.93 0.95 11.88
C ILE A 104 15.73 -0.48 11.40
N ASP A 105 15.75 -1.43 12.32
CA ASP A 105 15.56 -2.84 12.00
C ASP A 105 14.59 -3.50 12.98
N PHE A 106 13.40 -3.82 12.49
CA PHE A 106 12.37 -4.59 13.19
C PHE A 106 12.18 -5.98 12.56
N SER A 107 13.13 -6.46 11.76
CA SER A 107 13.01 -7.74 11.08
C SER A 107 12.70 -8.88 12.05
N TYR A 108 11.81 -9.79 11.64
CA TYR A 108 11.36 -10.94 12.44
C TYR A 108 10.65 -10.58 13.75
N SER A 109 10.29 -9.33 13.96
CA SER A 109 9.62 -8.92 15.20
C SER A 109 8.11 -9.07 15.11
N PHE A 110 7.49 -9.15 16.28
CA PHE A 110 6.07 -9.37 16.41
C PHE A 110 5.43 -8.24 17.22
N PHE A 111 4.47 -7.57 16.60
CA PHE A 111 3.64 -6.56 17.22
C PHE A 111 2.24 -7.13 17.44
N SER A 112 1.91 -7.38 18.72
CA SER A 112 0.62 -7.92 19.14
C SER A 112 0.08 -7.09 20.28
N THR A 113 -0.98 -6.36 20.06
CA THR A 113 -1.63 -5.60 21.13
C THR A 113 -2.91 -6.29 21.56
N THR A 114 -3.18 -6.27 22.85
CA THR A 114 -4.38 -6.89 23.42
C THR A 114 -5.58 -5.95 23.45
N CYS A 115 -5.38 -4.66 23.21
CA CYS A 115 -6.40 -3.63 23.25
C CYS A 115 -6.62 -3.02 21.86
N ILE A 116 -7.87 -2.84 21.50
CA ILE A 116 -8.30 -2.28 20.20
C ILE A 116 -7.81 -0.83 19.98
N GLU A 117 -7.63 -0.07 21.06
CA GLU A 117 -7.14 1.32 21.03
C GLU A 117 -5.60 1.41 20.96
N GLU A 118 -4.91 0.30 21.13
CA GLU A 118 -3.46 0.24 21.07
C GLU A 118 -2.99 -0.04 19.65
N ASN A 119 -2.11 0.79 19.12
CA ASN A 119 -1.61 0.71 17.77
C ASN A 119 -0.08 0.80 17.71
N VAL A 120 0.45 0.45 16.55
CA VAL A 120 1.82 0.78 16.15
C VAL A 120 1.74 1.98 15.22
N SER A 121 2.37 3.08 15.58
CA SER A 121 2.32 4.29 14.78
C SER A 121 3.70 4.89 14.56
N PHE A 122 3.94 5.28 13.32
CA PHE A 122 5.06 6.08 12.87
C PHE A 122 4.57 7.32 12.10
N LYS A 123 3.42 7.85 12.52
CA LYS A 123 2.73 8.96 11.83
C LYS A 123 3.62 10.21 11.75
N GLU A 124 3.65 10.83 10.57
CA GLU A 124 4.41 12.06 10.28
C GLU A 124 5.93 11.94 10.60
N CYS A 125 6.47 10.71 10.57
CA CYS A 125 7.88 10.46 10.87
C CYS A 125 8.78 10.63 9.64
N THR A 126 10.04 11.01 9.87
CA THR A 126 11.07 11.05 8.84
C THR A 126 12.15 10.02 9.11
N PHE A 127 12.34 9.10 8.19
CA PHE A 127 13.38 8.07 8.24
C PHE A 127 14.50 8.45 7.26
N LYS A 128 15.66 8.85 7.79
CA LYS A 128 16.79 9.31 6.96
C LYS A 128 17.64 8.18 6.40
N PHE A 129 17.53 6.99 6.95
CA PHE A 129 18.25 5.79 6.53
C PHE A 129 17.30 4.62 6.30
N ASN A 130 17.86 3.48 5.91
CA ASN A 130 17.09 2.29 5.60
C ASN A 130 16.25 1.80 6.78
N VAL A 131 15.03 1.36 6.46
CA VAL A 131 14.09 0.79 7.43
C VAL A 131 13.73 -0.64 7.03
N PHE A 132 13.84 -1.56 7.97
CA PHE A 132 13.63 -2.99 7.73
C PHE A 132 12.50 -3.53 8.61
N PHE A 133 11.53 -4.14 7.95
CA PHE A 133 10.41 -4.88 8.54
C PHE A 133 10.31 -6.29 7.90
N ASN A 134 11.44 -6.88 7.48
CA ASN A 134 11.41 -8.20 6.85
C ASN A 134 10.85 -9.24 7.82
N GLU A 135 9.91 -10.08 7.34
CA GLU A 135 9.27 -11.14 8.12
C GLU A 135 8.67 -10.64 9.45
N THR A 136 8.38 -9.33 9.54
CA THR A 136 7.71 -8.74 10.70
C THR A 136 6.23 -9.09 10.66
N ARG A 137 5.69 -9.47 11.82
CA ARG A 137 4.28 -9.79 11.97
C ARG A 137 3.55 -8.70 12.76
N PHE A 138 2.52 -8.15 12.16
CA PHE A 138 1.65 -7.17 12.79
C PHE A 138 0.26 -7.77 13.01
N GLU A 139 -0.17 -7.85 14.28
CA GLU A 139 -1.54 -8.22 14.67
C GLU A 139 -2.27 -7.01 15.28
N THR A 140 -1.97 -5.83 14.81
CA THR A 140 -2.49 -4.56 15.31
C THR A 140 -2.62 -3.55 14.17
N HIS A 141 -3.28 -2.45 14.44
CA HIS A 141 -3.27 -1.25 13.61
C HIS A 141 -1.84 -0.77 13.35
N VAL A 142 -1.53 -0.41 12.11
CA VAL A 142 -0.21 0.12 11.75
C VAL A 142 -0.38 1.42 10.97
N ASN A 143 0.20 2.49 11.47
CA ASN A 143 0.05 3.81 10.89
C ASN A 143 1.38 4.43 10.49
N PHE A 144 1.55 4.69 9.18
CA PHE A 144 2.66 5.43 8.58
C PHE A 144 2.16 6.68 7.83
N GLU A 145 1.01 7.23 8.19
CA GLU A 145 0.45 8.41 7.54
C GLU A 145 1.45 9.56 7.50
N GLU A 146 1.55 10.24 6.34
CA GLU A 146 2.40 11.42 6.12
C GLU A 146 3.89 11.20 6.46
N SER A 147 4.33 9.95 6.58
CA SER A 147 5.73 9.63 6.86
C SER A 147 6.59 9.71 5.61
N THR A 148 7.85 10.10 5.79
CA THR A 148 8.84 10.19 4.72
C THR A 148 9.97 9.19 4.93
N PHE A 149 10.17 8.32 3.93
CA PHE A 149 11.29 7.39 3.85
C PHE A 149 12.32 7.94 2.86
N GLU A 150 13.44 8.47 3.37
CA GLU A 150 14.48 9.08 2.52
C GLU A 150 15.39 8.04 1.85
N LYS A 151 15.43 6.82 2.39
CA LYS A 151 16.15 5.66 1.88
C LYS A 151 15.23 4.46 1.78
N GLN A 152 15.78 3.30 1.45
CA GLN A 152 14.99 2.09 1.20
C GLN A 152 14.18 1.67 2.41
N VAL A 153 12.95 1.24 2.15
CA VAL A 153 12.10 0.56 3.12
C VAL A 153 11.76 -0.83 2.63
N ILE A 154 11.91 -1.83 3.50
CA ILE A 154 11.78 -3.23 3.13
C ILE A 154 10.82 -3.95 4.07
N PHE A 155 9.69 -4.39 3.54
CA PHE A 155 8.66 -5.17 4.22
C PHE A 155 8.58 -6.62 3.72
N ASN A 156 9.61 -7.13 3.04
CA ASN A 156 9.55 -8.45 2.39
C ASN A 156 9.13 -9.55 3.36
N ASN A 157 8.17 -10.38 2.94
CA ASN A 157 7.57 -11.47 3.72
C ASN A 157 6.92 -11.00 5.04
N ALA A 158 6.67 -9.71 5.22
CA ALA A 158 5.91 -9.22 6.36
C ALA A 158 4.44 -9.71 6.28
N SER A 159 3.75 -9.69 7.39
CA SER A 159 2.35 -10.05 7.44
C SER A 159 1.55 -9.10 8.33
N PHE A 160 0.46 -8.62 7.79
CA PHE A 160 -0.50 -7.76 8.47
C PHE A 160 -1.77 -8.58 8.67
N LEU A 161 -1.90 -9.19 9.86
CA LEU A 161 -2.83 -10.29 10.13
C LEU A 161 -4.03 -9.87 10.94
N ASN A 162 -4.23 -8.59 11.13
CA ASN A 162 -5.33 -8.14 11.96
C ASN A 162 -6.66 -8.60 11.34
N GLN A 163 -7.54 -9.16 12.15
CA GLN A 163 -8.86 -9.60 11.73
C GLN A 163 -9.85 -8.49 12.06
N GLU A 164 -10.65 -8.11 11.08
CA GLU A 164 -11.77 -7.20 11.30
C GLU A 164 -12.73 -7.77 12.34
N THR A 165 -13.04 -6.97 13.34
CA THR A 165 -14.18 -7.22 14.22
C THR A 165 -15.38 -6.44 13.68
N GLU A 166 -16.61 -6.85 14.02
CA GLU A 166 -17.84 -6.22 13.51
C GLU A 166 -17.96 -4.70 13.77
N ILE A 167 -17.09 -4.14 14.59
CA ILE A 167 -17.17 -2.76 15.10
C ILE A 167 -15.99 -1.89 14.65
N ASN A 168 -14.82 -2.46 14.30
CA ASN A 168 -13.62 -1.69 14.00
C ASN A 168 -12.94 -2.18 12.71
N TYR A 169 -12.83 -1.28 11.74
CA TYR A 169 -11.95 -1.47 10.59
C TYR A 169 -10.50 -1.29 11.06
N ILE A 170 -9.73 -2.34 10.98
CA ILE A 170 -8.32 -2.28 11.32
C ILE A 170 -7.58 -1.98 10.03
N GLU A 171 -6.96 -0.83 10.01
CA GLU A 171 -6.33 -0.23 8.86
C GLU A 171 -4.81 -0.28 8.97
N VAL A 172 -4.18 -0.61 7.86
CA VAL A 172 -2.76 -0.32 7.64
C VAL A 172 -2.71 0.94 6.79
N SER A 173 -2.22 2.04 7.37
CA SER A 173 -2.25 3.32 6.68
C SER A 173 -0.85 3.78 6.26
N PHE A 174 -0.71 4.07 4.97
CA PHE A 174 0.38 4.82 4.35
C PHE A 174 -0.15 6.08 3.65
N LEU A 175 -1.31 6.59 4.09
CA LEU A 175 -1.96 7.77 3.53
C LEU A 175 -0.97 8.95 3.47
N GLY A 176 -0.74 9.49 2.28
CA GLY A 176 0.18 10.62 2.08
C GLY A 176 1.65 10.33 2.36
N ALA A 177 2.05 9.06 2.53
CA ALA A 177 3.45 8.71 2.76
C ALA A 177 4.34 8.97 1.54
N ILE A 178 5.59 9.37 1.76
CA ILE A 178 6.56 9.66 0.70
C ILE A 178 7.72 8.67 0.76
N PHE A 179 7.92 7.93 -0.31
CA PHE A 179 9.01 6.98 -0.50
C PHE A 179 9.99 7.57 -1.53
N LYS A 180 11.12 8.15 -1.05
CA LYS A 180 12.11 8.81 -1.92
C LYS A 180 13.08 7.85 -2.60
N ASP A 181 13.26 6.67 -2.03
CA ASP A 181 14.08 5.59 -2.58
C ASP A 181 13.19 4.34 -2.76
N ARG A 182 13.74 3.21 -3.13
CA ARG A 182 13.01 1.98 -3.42
C ARG A 182 12.22 1.48 -2.23
N ALA A 183 10.98 1.04 -2.49
CA ALA A 183 10.11 0.44 -1.49
C ALA A 183 9.80 -1.02 -1.89
N TYR A 184 10.01 -1.94 -0.96
CA TYR A 184 9.85 -3.36 -1.22
C TYR A 184 8.74 -3.95 -0.35
N PHE A 185 7.65 -4.35 -1.01
CA PHE A 185 6.49 -5.02 -0.43
C PHE A 185 6.32 -6.43 -1.02
N TYR A 186 7.43 -7.12 -1.24
CA TYR A 186 7.46 -8.41 -1.90
C TYR A 186 6.92 -9.51 -0.99
N ASN A 187 6.01 -10.38 -1.53
CA ASN A 187 5.50 -11.58 -0.87
C ASN A 187 4.82 -11.28 0.49
N ILE A 188 4.04 -10.21 0.56
CA ILE A 188 3.31 -9.81 1.77
C ILE A 188 1.88 -10.35 1.73
N THR A 189 1.32 -10.59 2.92
CA THR A 189 -0.11 -10.82 3.10
C THR A 189 -0.73 -9.69 3.93
N PHE A 190 -1.64 -8.95 3.30
CA PHE A 190 -2.49 -7.95 3.95
C PHE A 190 -3.89 -8.54 4.16
N LYS A 191 -4.23 -8.90 5.40
CA LYS A 191 -5.58 -9.37 5.76
C LYS A 191 -6.53 -8.23 6.10
N SER A 192 -6.01 -7.10 6.49
CA SER A 192 -6.75 -5.88 6.78
C SER A 192 -6.75 -4.90 5.60
N MET A 193 -7.67 -3.94 5.65
CA MET A 193 -7.68 -2.83 4.71
C MET A 193 -6.33 -2.09 4.75
N ILE A 194 -5.84 -1.70 3.58
CA ILE A 194 -4.62 -0.90 3.45
C ILE A 194 -4.87 0.33 2.59
N ASP A 195 -4.36 1.47 3.05
CA ASP A 195 -4.51 2.75 2.37
C ASP A 195 -3.17 3.36 1.99
N PHE A 196 -2.92 3.46 0.68
CA PHE A 196 -1.81 4.18 0.07
C PHE A 196 -2.28 5.47 -0.63
N SER A 197 -3.51 5.92 -0.40
CA SER A 197 -4.03 7.11 -1.08
C SER A 197 -3.11 8.31 -0.85
N TYR A 198 -2.93 9.13 -1.89
CA TYR A 198 -2.02 10.28 -1.90
C TYR A 198 -0.54 9.95 -1.62
N ALA A 199 -0.16 8.68 -1.54
CA ALA A 199 1.25 8.32 -1.38
C ALA A 199 2.07 8.69 -2.63
N ILE A 200 3.36 8.97 -2.44
CA ILE A 200 4.29 9.28 -3.52
C ILE A 200 5.45 8.29 -3.47
N PHE A 201 5.60 7.49 -4.51
CA PHE A 201 6.75 6.63 -4.73
C PHE A 201 7.66 7.32 -5.75
N GLU A 202 8.74 7.93 -5.28
CA GLU A 202 9.68 8.67 -6.15
C GLU A 202 10.62 7.76 -6.94
N ASN A 203 10.74 6.49 -6.54
CA ASN A 203 11.59 5.47 -7.15
C ASN A 203 10.81 4.16 -7.33
N GLU A 204 11.50 3.08 -7.68
CA GLU A 204 10.90 1.76 -7.90
C GLU A 204 10.12 1.25 -6.67
N VAL A 205 8.96 0.65 -6.91
CA VAL A 205 8.19 -0.03 -5.87
C VAL A 205 7.77 -1.43 -6.33
N HIS A 206 7.92 -2.41 -5.45
CA HIS A 206 7.65 -3.81 -5.73
C HIS A 206 6.59 -4.39 -4.82
N PHE A 207 5.42 -4.72 -5.39
CA PHE A 207 4.31 -5.45 -4.75
C PHE A 207 4.18 -6.88 -5.29
N CYS A 208 5.18 -7.40 -6.01
CA CYS A 208 5.07 -8.70 -6.66
C CYS A 208 4.87 -9.84 -5.66
N ASN A 209 4.04 -10.81 -6.04
CA ASN A 209 3.59 -11.94 -5.22
C ASN A 209 2.89 -11.53 -3.91
N THR A 210 2.33 -10.34 -3.83
CA THR A 210 1.61 -9.84 -2.64
C THR A 210 0.14 -10.27 -2.68
N TYR A 211 -0.43 -10.51 -1.51
CA TYR A 211 -1.82 -10.91 -1.31
C TYR A 211 -2.56 -9.81 -0.56
N PHE A 212 -3.47 -9.12 -1.23
CA PHE A 212 -4.41 -8.20 -0.62
C PHE A 212 -5.73 -8.96 -0.38
N GLU A 213 -5.93 -9.47 0.84
CA GLU A 213 -7.12 -10.23 1.21
C GLU A 213 -8.31 -9.31 1.59
N SER A 214 -8.08 -8.01 1.70
CA SER A 214 -9.08 -6.98 2.00
C SER A 214 -8.97 -5.82 1.01
N VAL A 215 -9.69 -4.74 1.29
CA VAL A 215 -9.73 -3.52 0.48
C VAL A 215 -8.36 -2.87 0.40
N VAL A 216 -8.00 -2.38 -0.78
CA VAL A 216 -6.79 -1.58 -0.96
C VAL A 216 -7.09 -0.30 -1.73
N HIS A 217 -6.57 0.82 -1.22
CA HIS A 217 -6.68 2.12 -1.83
C HIS A 217 -5.32 2.64 -2.30
N PHE A 218 -5.24 2.93 -3.60
CA PHE A 218 -4.14 3.65 -4.24
C PHE A 218 -4.65 4.95 -4.90
N SER A 219 -5.83 5.45 -4.51
CA SER A 219 -6.41 6.65 -5.14
C SER A 219 -5.51 7.85 -4.96
N PHE A 220 -5.33 8.65 -6.02
CA PHE A 220 -4.45 9.82 -6.05
C PHE A 220 -2.97 9.52 -5.75
N THR A 221 -2.57 8.25 -5.80
CA THR A 221 -1.16 7.84 -5.61
C THR A 221 -0.34 8.21 -6.84
N LYS A 222 0.92 8.63 -6.63
CA LYS A 222 1.88 8.89 -7.69
C LYS A 222 3.02 7.90 -7.67
N PHE A 223 3.15 7.12 -8.73
CA PHE A 223 4.25 6.21 -8.97
C PHE A 223 5.18 6.85 -10.01
N LYS A 224 6.32 7.43 -9.57
CA LYS A 224 7.27 8.10 -10.45
C LYS A 224 8.31 7.14 -11.04
N GLY A 225 8.62 6.04 -10.35
CA GLY A 225 9.49 4.97 -10.84
C GLY A 225 8.70 3.75 -11.27
N VAL A 226 9.43 2.71 -11.70
CA VAL A 226 8.85 1.42 -12.09
C VAL A 226 8.00 0.84 -10.96
N CYS A 227 6.79 0.39 -11.31
CA CYS A 227 5.86 -0.20 -10.35
C CYS A 227 5.56 -1.67 -10.74
N ASP A 228 5.81 -2.61 -9.84
CA ASP A 228 5.65 -4.04 -10.14
C ASP A 228 4.60 -4.70 -9.24
N PHE A 229 3.44 -5.01 -9.82
CA PHE A 229 2.36 -5.81 -9.24
C PHE A 229 2.29 -7.21 -9.87
N SER A 230 3.37 -7.73 -10.45
CA SER A 230 3.34 -9.05 -11.09
C SER A 230 2.97 -10.15 -10.10
N ASN A 231 2.08 -11.07 -10.52
CA ASN A 231 1.55 -12.17 -9.71
C ASN A 231 0.85 -11.73 -8.40
N THR A 232 0.49 -10.46 -8.26
CA THR A 232 -0.25 -9.96 -7.11
C THR A 232 -1.69 -10.48 -7.15
N LYS A 233 -2.23 -10.82 -5.98
CA LYS A 233 -3.63 -11.21 -5.84
C LYS A 233 -4.41 -10.19 -5.03
N PHE A 234 -5.46 -9.68 -5.64
CA PHE A 234 -6.40 -8.75 -5.03
C PHE A 234 -7.72 -9.51 -4.79
N LEU A 235 -7.91 -10.00 -3.57
CA LEU A 235 -8.98 -10.95 -3.25
C LEU A 235 -10.23 -10.28 -2.68
N ALA A 236 -10.09 -9.23 -1.85
CA ALA A 236 -11.14 -8.47 -1.16
C ALA A 236 -12.35 -9.31 -0.73
N THR A 237 -12.11 -10.40 0.00
CA THR A 237 -13.08 -11.49 0.27
C THR A 237 -14.12 -11.16 1.34
N GLN A 238 -14.17 -9.95 1.87
CA GLN A 238 -15.02 -9.64 3.01
C GLN A 238 -16.50 -9.49 2.62
N LYS A 239 -17.34 -10.19 3.37
CA LYS A 239 -18.75 -10.50 3.07
C LYS A 239 -19.76 -9.36 3.24
N LYS A 240 -19.40 -8.13 3.57
CA LYS A 240 -20.38 -7.06 3.84
C LYS A 240 -20.00 -5.74 3.22
N GLU A 241 -20.93 -5.26 2.38
CA GLU A 241 -21.15 -3.90 1.88
C GLU A 241 -20.36 -3.46 0.63
N GLU A 242 -20.90 -2.45 -0.03
CA GLU A 242 -20.47 -1.77 -1.27
C GLU A 242 -19.02 -1.23 -1.28
N ARG A 243 -18.20 -1.57 -0.28
CA ARG A 243 -16.85 -1.09 -0.08
C ARG A 243 -15.73 -2.05 -0.50
N ASN A 244 -16.07 -3.27 -0.91
CA ASN A 244 -15.06 -4.27 -1.32
C ASN A 244 -14.50 -3.96 -2.70
N ARG A 245 -13.62 -2.97 -2.78
CA ARG A 245 -13.03 -2.54 -4.04
C ARG A 245 -11.54 -2.28 -3.91
N ILE A 246 -10.88 -2.48 -5.01
CA ILE A 246 -9.48 -2.16 -5.23
C ILE A 246 -9.48 -0.84 -6.00
N CYS A 247 -9.00 0.24 -5.39
CA CYS A 247 -9.07 1.56 -5.97
C CYS A 247 -7.71 2.07 -6.43
N PHE A 248 -7.62 2.32 -7.74
CA PHE A 248 -6.54 3.06 -8.38
C PHE A 248 -7.07 4.35 -9.04
N ASP A 249 -8.20 4.87 -8.58
CA ASP A 249 -8.81 6.06 -9.18
C ASP A 249 -7.89 7.27 -9.07
N ASP A 250 -7.83 8.10 -10.13
CA ASP A 250 -6.98 9.29 -10.20
C ASP A 250 -5.48 9.00 -9.91
N THR A 251 -5.02 7.74 -10.12
CA THR A 251 -3.63 7.32 -9.90
C THR A 251 -2.78 7.69 -11.11
N GLU A 252 -1.57 8.19 -10.85
CA GLU A 252 -0.61 8.57 -11.87
C GLU A 252 0.59 7.63 -11.88
N PHE A 253 0.83 6.94 -13.02
CA PHE A 253 1.98 6.08 -13.24
C PHE A 253 2.90 6.76 -14.27
N GLU A 254 4.04 7.28 -13.80
CA GLU A 254 4.97 8.03 -14.66
C GLU A 254 5.94 7.13 -15.43
N ASP A 255 6.27 5.95 -14.89
CA ASP A 255 7.17 4.97 -15.50
C ASP A 255 6.45 3.63 -15.76
N ILE A 256 7.19 2.62 -16.15
CA ILE A 256 6.66 1.29 -16.53
C ILE A 256 5.91 0.64 -15.37
N VAL A 257 4.74 0.08 -15.68
CA VAL A 257 3.92 -0.65 -14.72
C VAL A 257 3.71 -2.09 -15.16
N HIS A 258 3.90 -3.03 -14.25
CA HIS A 258 3.67 -4.44 -14.46
C HIS A 258 2.51 -4.96 -13.60
N PHE A 259 1.42 -5.40 -14.23
CA PHE A 259 0.36 -6.22 -13.67
C PHE A 259 0.38 -7.63 -14.28
N TYR A 260 1.57 -8.10 -14.73
CA TYR A 260 1.73 -9.40 -15.36
C TYR A 260 1.20 -10.53 -14.45
N SER A 261 0.28 -11.35 -14.97
CA SER A 261 -0.37 -12.44 -14.24
C SER A 261 -1.03 -12.02 -12.91
N ALA A 262 -1.38 -10.75 -12.74
CA ALA A 262 -2.12 -10.28 -11.58
C ALA A 262 -3.56 -10.83 -11.60
N LYS A 263 -4.10 -11.12 -10.42
CA LYS A 263 -5.48 -11.61 -10.27
C LYS A 263 -6.32 -10.60 -9.50
N PHE A 264 -7.34 -10.08 -10.16
CA PHE A 264 -8.34 -9.20 -9.57
C PHE A 264 -9.62 -10.03 -9.32
N GLU A 265 -9.75 -10.56 -8.10
CA GLU A 265 -10.91 -11.38 -7.70
C GLU A 265 -12.02 -10.53 -7.03
N SER A 266 -11.87 -9.21 -7.08
CA SER A 266 -12.85 -8.22 -6.65
C SER A 266 -12.90 -7.07 -7.64
N LYS A 267 -13.92 -6.23 -7.50
CA LYS A 267 -14.07 -5.02 -8.32
C LYS A 267 -12.85 -4.13 -8.24
N VAL A 268 -12.26 -3.84 -9.40
CA VAL A 268 -11.15 -2.89 -9.50
C VAL A 268 -11.57 -1.62 -10.23
N LEU A 269 -11.13 -0.49 -9.73
CA LEU A 269 -11.38 0.84 -10.26
C LEU A 269 -10.07 1.51 -10.65
N PHE A 270 -9.96 1.95 -11.90
CA PHE A 270 -8.86 2.75 -12.46
C PHE A 270 -9.37 4.07 -13.04
N CYS A 271 -10.55 4.54 -12.61
CA CYS A 271 -11.17 5.71 -13.22
C CYS A 271 -10.23 6.93 -13.20
N LYS A 272 -10.08 7.59 -14.34
CA LYS A 272 -9.23 8.78 -14.54
C LYS A 272 -7.74 8.57 -14.24
N SER A 273 -7.29 7.33 -14.15
CA SER A 273 -5.86 7.04 -13.99
C SER A 273 -5.09 7.32 -15.27
N VAL A 274 -3.81 7.67 -15.13
CA VAL A 274 -2.92 8.00 -16.24
C VAL A 274 -1.71 7.09 -16.22
N PHE A 275 -1.50 6.34 -17.31
CA PHE A 275 -0.29 5.57 -17.57
C PHE A 275 0.58 6.34 -18.57
N LYS A 276 1.59 7.08 -18.09
CA LYS A 276 2.48 7.89 -18.94
C LYS A 276 3.49 7.06 -19.72
N SER A 277 3.85 5.90 -19.20
CA SER A 277 4.77 4.96 -19.83
C SER A 277 4.07 3.64 -20.14
N LYS A 278 4.83 2.61 -20.44
CA LYS A 278 4.33 1.29 -20.83
C LYS A 278 3.63 0.59 -19.67
N VAL A 279 2.50 -0.07 -19.96
CA VAL A 279 1.81 -0.90 -18.96
C VAL A 279 1.59 -2.32 -19.46
N ASN A 280 1.83 -3.30 -18.61
CA ASN A 280 1.74 -4.72 -18.95
C ASN A 280 0.74 -5.45 -18.06
N PHE A 281 -0.44 -5.78 -18.62
CA PHE A 281 -1.46 -6.62 -18.01
C PHE A 281 -1.48 -8.05 -18.59
N ASN A 282 -0.44 -8.47 -19.34
CA ASN A 282 -0.46 -9.80 -20.00
C ASN A 282 -0.73 -10.91 -18.98
N GLY A 283 -1.66 -11.82 -19.33
CA GLY A 283 -2.05 -12.94 -18.49
C GLY A 283 -2.79 -12.57 -17.21
N ALA A 284 -3.19 -11.32 -17.03
CA ALA A 284 -4.01 -10.92 -15.89
C ALA A 284 -5.43 -11.56 -15.95
N GLU A 285 -6.04 -11.72 -14.80
CA GLU A 285 -7.39 -12.27 -14.67
C GLU A 285 -8.28 -11.29 -13.90
N PHE A 286 -9.45 -10.98 -14.47
CA PHE A 286 -10.46 -10.14 -13.84
C PHE A 286 -11.69 -10.99 -13.54
N SER A 287 -11.92 -11.28 -12.26
CA SER A 287 -13.04 -12.11 -11.80
C SER A 287 -13.64 -11.51 -10.54
N THR A 288 -14.92 -11.22 -10.58
CA THR A 288 -15.65 -10.84 -9.38
C THR A 288 -16.37 -12.09 -8.82
N SER A 289 -16.34 -12.26 -7.51
CA SER A 289 -16.93 -13.44 -6.84
C SER A 289 -18.45 -13.40 -6.74
N HIS A 290 -19.09 -12.28 -7.08
CA HIS A 290 -20.53 -12.08 -7.00
C HIS A 290 -21.12 -11.73 -8.36
N TYR A 291 -22.23 -12.42 -8.72
CA TYR A 291 -22.98 -12.23 -9.96
C TYR A 291 -23.92 -11.00 -9.91
N ASP A 292 -23.56 -9.95 -9.17
CA ASP A 292 -24.38 -8.74 -9.15
C ASP A 292 -23.96 -7.82 -10.30
N ASP A 293 -24.89 -7.44 -11.17
CA ASP A 293 -24.66 -6.55 -12.33
C ASP A 293 -24.07 -5.18 -11.94
N ALA A 294 -24.03 -4.86 -10.65
CA ALA A 294 -23.41 -3.65 -10.10
C ALA A 294 -21.89 -3.72 -9.97
N GLU A 295 -21.27 -4.91 -10.13
CA GLU A 295 -19.82 -5.10 -9.94
C GLU A 295 -19.05 -5.12 -11.26
N ILE A 296 -18.97 -4.00 -11.93
CA ILE A 296 -18.19 -3.81 -13.17
C ILE A 296 -16.80 -3.32 -12.81
N ASN A 297 -15.74 -3.99 -13.29
CA ASN A 297 -14.38 -3.45 -13.27
C ASN A 297 -14.34 -2.20 -14.16
N ASN A 298 -13.76 -1.13 -13.64
CA ASN A 298 -13.95 0.16 -14.27
C ASN A 298 -12.62 0.86 -14.61
N PHE A 299 -12.38 1.06 -15.91
CA PHE A 299 -11.31 1.83 -16.50
C PHE A 299 -11.83 3.12 -17.18
N ASP A 300 -12.93 3.68 -16.72
CA ASP A 300 -13.54 4.86 -17.35
C ASP A 300 -12.62 6.08 -17.30
N ASN A 301 -12.49 6.79 -18.42
CA ASN A 301 -11.61 7.97 -18.58
C ASN A 301 -10.11 7.70 -18.32
N VAL A 302 -9.61 6.47 -18.50
CA VAL A 302 -8.18 6.18 -18.38
C VAL A 302 -7.41 6.69 -19.59
N THR A 303 -6.24 7.26 -19.35
CA THR A 303 -5.31 7.66 -20.43
C THR A 303 -4.10 6.75 -20.45
N PHE A 304 -3.85 6.12 -21.61
CA PHE A 304 -2.64 5.36 -21.91
C PHE A 304 -1.77 6.18 -22.85
N GLU A 305 -0.73 6.83 -22.34
CA GLU A 305 0.15 7.69 -23.16
C GLU A 305 1.17 6.91 -23.99
N SER A 306 1.40 5.63 -23.67
CA SER A 306 2.34 4.75 -24.36
C SER A 306 1.67 3.40 -24.66
N ASP A 307 2.47 2.42 -25.13
CA ASP A 307 1.96 1.10 -25.46
C ASP A 307 1.41 0.37 -24.23
N ALA A 308 0.27 -0.32 -24.41
CA ALA A 308 -0.35 -1.13 -23.35
C ALA A 308 -0.61 -2.56 -23.85
N TRP A 309 -0.22 -3.53 -23.03
CA TRP A 309 -0.36 -4.95 -23.30
C TRP A 309 -1.41 -5.59 -22.42
N PHE A 310 -2.43 -6.15 -23.04
CA PHE A 310 -3.54 -6.90 -22.45
C PHE A 310 -3.66 -8.28 -23.10
N ASN A 311 -2.53 -8.89 -23.57
CA ASN A 311 -2.59 -10.18 -24.20
C ASN A 311 -2.88 -11.31 -23.21
N ASP A 312 -3.53 -12.37 -23.68
CA ASP A 312 -3.82 -13.60 -22.92
C ASP A 312 -4.66 -13.35 -21.64
N ILE A 313 -5.42 -12.25 -21.60
CA ILE A 313 -6.30 -11.89 -20.46
C ILE A 313 -7.57 -12.73 -20.46
N ILE A 314 -8.01 -13.07 -19.27
CA ILE A 314 -9.32 -13.66 -19.01
C ILE A 314 -10.21 -12.66 -18.27
N PHE A 315 -11.28 -12.19 -18.91
CA PHE A 315 -12.33 -11.42 -18.31
C PHE A 315 -13.48 -12.36 -17.92
N ASN A 316 -13.51 -12.77 -16.66
CA ASN A 316 -14.61 -13.56 -16.08
C ASN A 316 -15.76 -12.67 -15.60
N SER A 317 -15.55 -11.37 -15.47
CA SER A 317 -16.53 -10.35 -15.10
C SER A 317 -16.59 -9.24 -16.15
N SER A 318 -17.63 -8.43 -16.10
CA SER A 318 -17.79 -7.29 -17.02
C SER A 318 -16.73 -6.22 -16.76
N VAL A 319 -16.26 -5.56 -17.85
CA VAL A 319 -15.25 -4.49 -17.77
C VAL A 319 -15.65 -3.31 -18.65
N LEU A 320 -15.52 -2.13 -18.07
CA LEU A 320 -15.76 -0.86 -18.73
C LEU A 320 -14.44 -0.18 -19.07
N PHE A 321 -14.16 0.01 -20.35
CA PHE A 321 -13.05 0.77 -20.91
C PHE A 321 -13.58 2.01 -21.65
N SER A 322 -14.59 2.67 -21.11
CA SER A 322 -15.25 3.77 -21.83
C SER A 322 -14.49 5.08 -21.66
N LYS A 323 -14.57 5.93 -22.66
CA LYS A 323 -13.92 7.25 -22.69
C LYS A 323 -12.42 7.20 -22.47
N CYS A 324 -11.80 6.05 -22.77
CA CYS A 324 -10.37 5.91 -22.67
C CYS A 324 -9.65 6.58 -23.85
N GLU A 325 -8.50 7.17 -23.58
CA GLU A 325 -7.61 7.69 -24.59
C GLU A 325 -6.37 6.80 -24.73
N TYR A 326 -6.20 6.15 -25.89
CA TYR A 326 -5.08 5.27 -26.17
C TYR A 326 -4.13 5.95 -27.19
N LYS A 327 -3.03 6.59 -26.67
CA LYS A 327 -2.04 7.28 -27.52
C LYS A 327 -1.02 6.32 -28.14
N GLY A 328 -0.64 5.26 -27.42
CA GLY A 328 0.25 4.18 -27.89
C GLY A 328 -0.49 3.03 -28.55
N ASN A 329 0.25 2.01 -29.00
CA ASN A 329 -0.35 0.79 -29.53
C ASN A 329 -0.97 -0.04 -28.42
N ILE A 330 -2.14 -0.65 -28.70
CA ILE A 330 -2.86 -1.49 -27.77
C ILE A 330 -2.87 -2.93 -28.27
N TYR A 331 -2.36 -3.82 -27.45
CA TYR A 331 -2.27 -5.24 -27.75
C TYR A 331 -3.24 -6.02 -26.86
N MET A 332 -4.39 -6.39 -27.43
CA MET A 332 -5.48 -7.16 -26.78
C MET A 332 -5.65 -8.52 -27.47
N ARG A 333 -4.55 -9.25 -27.69
CA ARG A 333 -4.54 -10.53 -28.41
C ARG A 333 -4.88 -11.69 -27.49
N ASN A 334 -5.53 -12.73 -28.05
CA ASN A 334 -5.89 -13.95 -27.34
C ASN A 334 -6.75 -13.71 -26.10
N ILE A 335 -7.51 -12.63 -26.04
CA ILE A 335 -8.43 -12.35 -24.93
C ILE A 335 -9.54 -13.40 -24.93
N THR A 336 -9.92 -13.85 -23.73
CA THR A 336 -11.19 -14.55 -23.51
C THR A 336 -12.09 -13.72 -22.63
N SER A 337 -13.17 -13.17 -23.18
CA SER A 337 -14.18 -12.50 -22.38
C SER A 337 -15.40 -13.38 -22.20
N LYS A 338 -15.75 -13.72 -20.97
CA LYS A 338 -16.94 -14.48 -20.61
C LYS A 338 -18.15 -13.60 -20.30
N GLN A 339 -17.91 -12.33 -20.03
CA GLN A 339 -18.90 -11.30 -19.71
C GLN A 339 -18.73 -10.09 -20.63
N GLN A 340 -19.52 -9.05 -20.39
CA GLN A 340 -19.61 -7.89 -21.25
C GLN A 340 -18.35 -7.02 -21.22
N LEU A 341 -17.92 -6.52 -22.38
CA LEU A 341 -16.85 -5.53 -22.50
C LEU A 341 -17.38 -4.27 -23.21
N TYR A 342 -17.03 -3.12 -22.65
CA TYR A 342 -17.48 -1.84 -23.17
C TYR A 342 -16.32 -0.92 -23.46
N PHE A 343 -16.17 -0.48 -24.72
CA PHE A 343 -15.20 0.51 -25.18
C PHE A 343 -15.87 1.82 -25.62
N TYR A 344 -17.04 2.11 -25.09
CA TYR A 344 -17.89 3.23 -25.50
C TYR A 344 -17.14 4.58 -25.45
N GLU A 345 -17.29 5.42 -26.50
CA GLU A 345 -16.65 6.73 -26.67
C GLU A 345 -15.10 6.74 -26.52
N SER A 346 -14.43 5.61 -26.75
CA SER A 346 -12.96 5.54 -26.59
C SER A 346 -12.22 5.91 -27.87
N LEU A 347 -11.08 6.58 -27.70
CA LEU A 347 -10.23 7.10 -28.76
C LEU A 347 -8.94 6.32 -28.87
N PHE A 348 -8.75 5.61 -30.02
CA PHE A 348 -7.55 4.86 -30.36
C PHE A 348 -6.70 5.65 -31.35
N LEU A 349 -5.69 6.39 -30.86
CA LEU A 349 -4.81 7.24 -31.68
C LEU A 349 -3.71 6.46 -32.39
N SER A 350 -3.46 5.21 -32.00
CA SER A 350 -2.48 4.29 -32.61
C SER A 350 -3.12 2.96 -32.96
N ASN A 351 -2.31 1.95 -33.32
CA ASN A 351 -2.84 0.66 -33.74
C ASN A 351 -3.42 -0.11 -32.53
N VAL A 352 -4.54 -0.80 -32.77
CA VAL A 352 -5.14 -1.72 -31.80
C VAL A 352 -5.28 -3.13 -32.40
N TYR A 353 -4.92 -4.13 -31.60
CA TYR A 353 -4.86 -5.53 -32.04
C TYR A 353 -5.70 -6.43 -31.15
N PHE A 354 -6.84 -6.91 -31.65
CA PHE A 354 -7.72 -7.90 -31.00
C PHE A 354 -7.52 -9.32 -31.52
N ASN A 355 -6.42 -9.61 -32.23
CA ASN A 355 -6.21 -10.87 -32.94
C ASN A 355 -6.48 -12.10 -32.05
N ASN A 356 -7.18 -13.09 -32.63
CA ASN A 356 -7.48 -14.40 -32.03
C ASN A 356 -8.26 -14.33 -30.72
N SER A 357 -8.93 -13.22 -30.43
CA SER A 357 -9.73 -13.06 -29.20
C SER A 357 -11.11 -13.68 -29.35
N HIS A 358 -11.68 -14.15 -28.23
CA HIS A 358 -12.99 -14.74 -28.17
C HIS A 358 -13.90 -14.00 -27.18
N PHE A 359 -14.83 -13.24 -27.70
CA PHE A 359 -15.86 -12.52 -26.95
C PHE A 359 -17.12 -13.38 -26.88
N LYS A 360 -17.33 -14.04 -25.71
CA LYS A 360 -18.46 -14.94 -25.50
C LYS A 360 -19.74 -14.20 -25.15
N ASP A 361 -19.64 -12.99 -24.63
CA ASP A 361 -20.77 -12.12 -24.39
C ASP A 361 -20.66 -10.83 -25.22
N TYR A 362 -21.55 -9.89 -24.95
CA TYR A 362 -21.68 -8.63 -25.67
C TYR A 362 -20.41 -7.78 -25.58
N VAL A 363 -19.98 -7.23 -26.70
CA VAL A 363 -18.92 -6.23 -26.77
C VAL A 363 -19.40 -5.00 -27.52
N SER A 364 -19.09 -3.83 -26.99
CA SER A 364 -19.47 -2.56 -27.60
C SER A 364 -18.25 -1.69 -27.91
N PHE A 365 -18.15 -1.28 -29.15
CA PHE A 365 -17.28 -0.26 -29.69
C PHE A 365 -18.09 0.97 -30.15
N CYS A 366 -19.25 1.19 -29.54
CA CYS A 366 -20.13 2.30 -29.92
C CYS A 366 -19.42 3.63 -29.71
N GLU A 367 -19.50 4.51 -30.72
CA GLU A 367 -18.89 5.84 -30.72
C GLU A 367 -17.35 5.85 -30.53
N CYS A 368 -16.70 4.69 -30.75
CA CYS A 368 -15.24 4.63 -30.75
C CYS A 368 -14.65 5.26 -32.01
N GLU A 369 -13.49 5.88 -31.87
CA GLU A 369 -12.71 6.42 -32.98
C GLU A 369 -11.38 5.71 -33.12
N PHE A 370 -11.11 5.11 -34.29
CA PHE A 370 -9.87 4.40 -34.64
C PHE A 370 -9.11 5.22 -35.67
N GLU A 371 -8.05 5.92 -35.23
CA GLU A 371 -7.25 6.78 -36.11
C GLU A 371 -6.31 5.98 -37.02
N LYS A 372 -5.87 4.79 -36.57
CA LYS A 372 -4.99 3.88 -37.29
C LYS A 372 -5.60 2.49 -37.37
N THR A 373 -4.79 1.49 -37.64
CA THR A 373 -5.24 0.10 -37.88
C THR A 373 -5.94 -0.48 -36.65
N ALA A 374 -7.16 -0.95 -36.84
CA ALA A 374 -7.89 -1.80 -35.89
C ALA A 374 -7.94 -3.23 -36.44
N CYS A 375 -7.18 -4.14 -35.83
CA CYS A 375 -7.03 -5.51 -36.34
C CYS A 375 -7.91 -6.48 -35.53
N PHE A 376 -8.88 -7.08 -36.22
CA PHE A 376 -9.79 -8.12 -35.69
C PHE A 376 -9.56 -9.50 -36.33
N TYR A 377 -8.33 -9.78 -36.83
CA TYR A 377 -8.03 -11.06 -37.45
C TYR A 377 -8.23 -12.23 -36.48
N GLY A 378 -9.00 -13.23 -36.91
CA GLY A 378 -9.29 -14.43 -36.09
C GLY A 378 -10.16 -14.19 -34.86
N VAL A 379 -10.77 -13.03 -34.70
CA VAL A 379 -11.69 -12.74 -33.60
C VAL A 379 -12.99 -13.50 -33.75
N LYS A 380 -13.47 -14.09 -32.65
CA LYS A 380 -14.77 -14.74 -32.57
C LYS A 380 -15.71 -13.95 -31.66
N PHE A 381 -16.89 -13.67 -32.15
CA PHE A 381 -17.99 -13.05 -31.42
C PHE A 381 -19.13 -14.05 -31.30
N ASP A 382 -19.53 -14.46 -30.07
CA ASP A 382 -20.69 -15.33 -29.86
C ASP A 382 -22.00 -14.53 -29.87
N LYS A 383 -21.99 -13.24 -29.52
CA LYS A 383 -23.08 -12.27 -29.69
C LYS A 383 -22.69 -11.19 -30.68
N THR A 384 -23.66 -10.55 -31.31
CA THR A 384 -23.42 -9.46 -32.28
C THR A 384 -22.70 -8.29 -31.60
N PRO A 385 -21.50 -7.91 -32.05
CA PRO A 385 -20.78 -6.74 -31.51
C PRO A 385 -21.48 -5.44 -31.95
N ASN A 386 -21.38 -4.40 -31.11
CA ASN A 386 -21.93 -3.08 -31.43
C ASN A 386 -20.82 -2.13 -31.90
N PHE A 387 -20.90 -1.69 -33.15
CA PHE A 387 -20.03 -0.67 -33.76
C PHE A 387 -20.84 0.58 -34.16
N SER A 388 -22.01 0.83 -33.56
CA SER A 388 -22.84 1.98 -33.89
C SER A 388 -22.04 3.25 -33.71
N GLN A 389 -22.05 4.11 -34.72
CA GLN A 389 -21.31 5.41 -34.75
C GLN A 389 -19.78 5.26 -34.57
N ALA A 390 -19.23 4.08 -34.69
CA ALA A 390 -17.78 3.90 -34.69
C ALA A 390 -17.16 4.45 -35.98
N ILE A 391 -16.02 5.13 -35.84
CA ILE A 391 -15.29 5.76 -36.97
C ILE A 391 -13.96 5.05 -37.15
N PHE A 392 -13.70 4.58 -38.37
CA PHE A 392 -12.42 3.96 -38.78
C PHE A 392 -11.76 4.87 -39.83
N LYS A 393 -10.57 5.43 -39.52
CA LYS A 393 -9.83 6.35 -40.41
C LYS A 393 -8.61 5.72 -41.07
N GLY A 394 -8.07 4.61 -40.51
CA GLY A 394 -6.87 3.94 -40.99
C GLY A 394 -7.09 2.59 -41.64
#